data_01a7f468883771e72cffd83c0a5865ff
#
_entry.id   01a7f468883771e72cffd83c0a5865ff
#
_cell.length_a   1.000
_cell.length_b   1.000
_cell.length_c   1.000
_cell.angle_alpha   90.00
_cell.angle_beta   90.00
_cell.angle_gamma   90.00
#
_symmetry.space_group_name_H-M   'P 1'
#
loop_
_entity.id
_entity.type
_entity.pdbx_description
1 polymer ?
#
loop_
_entity_poly.entity_id
_entity_poly.type
_entity_poly.pdbx_seq_one_letter_code
_entity_poly.pdbx_strand_id
1 'polypeptide(L)'
;YEISCSLVGSEMCIRDSAKSVPISMVTVDEAHCISQWGQDFRPSYMKIVEFVKILEKRPIISAFTATATETVREDIVCTLGLQNPFTLVNGFDRENLFFQVEKPKNKEQYILKYIFGHSGDSGIIYCATRKNVDNIYELLKSKGISVGKYHAGMSAVERKKMQDDFVFDYTSIVVATNAFGMGIDKSNVRFVIHYNMPQSMENYYQEAGRAGRDGLDAKCILLFSPQDIVINRFLLDHKEMQDLDPADRETVRERDARRLQVMERYCYTTECLRNYILKYFGENPEKPCQDCGNCLREFETLDMTEAAKKVINCVYEAKGRYGRQIIIDTVAGAKTARLEEIGAVRYKSYGVLAGTNKNLLRRLIEQLVLEGYLRVGDYQVLKLGDISGLKNPEASVFVKITDEDKQPEKTAKTKKKAKSVETLTSSGYKLFERLKKLRLEIAREESMPPYIIFSDKTLIDMAAKMPASKPEMLDVSGVGENKFAKYGERFLEVIEEYRREVG
;
A
#
# COMPACT_ATOMS: atom_id res chain seq x y z
N TYR A 1 -5.04 -22.03 26.03
CA TYR A 1 -5.71 -20.90 26.67
C TYR A 1 -5.21 -19.62 26.00
N GLU A 2 -6.03 -19.00 25.16
CA GLU A 2 -5.81 -17.64 24.66
C GLU A 2 -6.22 -16.66 25.75
N ILE A 3 -5.25 -15.97 26.33
CA ILE A 3 -5.52 -14.89 27.27
C ILE A 3 -5.61 -13.59 26.47
N SER A 4 -6.83 -13.13 26.22
CA SER A 4 -7.08 -11.84 25.55
C SER A 4 -6.89 -10.70 26.56
N CYS A 5 -5.90 -9.83 26.33
CA CYS A 5 -5.55 -8.68 27.17
C CYS A 5 -6.40 -7.43 26.91
N SER A 6 -7.72 -7.52 26.94
CA SER A 6 -8.58 -6.36 26.62
C SER A 6 -9.29 -5.70 27.83
N LEU A 7 -8.99 -6.07 29.07
CA LEU A 7 -9.66 -5.53 30.25
C LEU A 7 -8.67 -4.92 31.27
N VAL A 8 -8.91 -3.68 31.64
CA VAL A 8 -8.24 -2.99 32.75
C VAL A 8 -8.52 -3.78 34.03
N GLY A 9 -7.46 -4.29 34.71
CA GLY A 9 -7.55 -5.22 35.83
C GLY A 9 -7.10 -6.64 35.54
N SER A 10 -7.00 -7.03 34.27
CA SER A 10 -6.55 -8.37 33.86
C SER A 10 -5.04 -8.59 33.98
N GLU A 11 -4.22 -7.54 34.01
CA GLU A 11 -2.74 -7.66 34.11
C GLU A 11 -2.31 -8.36 35.40
N MET A 12 -2.96 -8.06 36.55
CA MET A 12 -2.66 -8.70 37.83
C MET A 12 -3.09 -10.16 37.82
N CYS A 13 -4.28 -10.46 37.29
CA CYS A 13 -4.77 -11.84 37.17
C CYS A 13 -3.92 -12.67 36.21
N ILE A 14 -3.44 -12.09 35.12
CA ILE A 14 -2.54 -12.76 34.15
C ILE A 14 -1.20 -13.07 34.81
N ARG A 15 -0.60 -12.13 35.55
CA ARG A 15 0.66 -12.31 36.25
C ARG A 15 0.57 -13.41 37.32
N ASP A 16 -0.52 -13.45 38.06
CA ASP A 16 -0.73 -14.46 39.11
C ASP A 16 -1.01 -15.84 38.52
N SER A 17 -1.80 -15.92 37.45
CA SER A 17 -2.03 -17.17 36.70
C SER A 17 -0.74 -17.67 36.04
N ALA A 18 0.09 -16.79 35.52
CA ALA A 18 1.35 -17.15 34.88
C ALA A 18 2.41 -17.69 35.84
N LYS A 19 2.33 -17.31 37.14
CA LYS A 19 3.18 -17.88 38.20
C LYS A 19 2.75 -19.30 38.61
N SER A 20 1.49 -19.64 38.41
CA SER A 20 0.92 -20.93 38.83
C SER A 20 0.92 -21.99 37.73
N VAL A 21 1.15 -21.61 36.47
CA VAL A 21 1.12 -22.49 35.29
C VAL A 21 2.46 -22.46 34.58
N PRO A 22 3.11 -23.61 34.30
CA PRO A 22 4.35 -23.62 33.54
C PRO A 22 4.08 -23.19 32.07
N ILE A 23 4.68 -22.06 31.64
CA ILE A 23 4.60 -21.55 30.31
C ILE A 23 5.77 -22.09 29.49
N SER A 24 5.51 -22.89 28.48
CA SER A 24 6.52 -23.52 27.64
C SER A 24 6.99 -22.60 26.51
N MET A 25 6.10 -21.76 25.97
CA MET A 25 6.38 -20.87 24.83
C MET A 25 5.61 -19.56 24.96
N VAL A 26 6.27 -18.47 24.56
CA VAL A 26 5.65 -17.14 24.34
C VAL A 26 5.87 -16.77 22.87
N THR A 27 4.78 -16.56 22.16
CA THR A 27 4.81 -16.12 20.75
C THR A 27 4.43 -14.64 20.68
N VAL A 28 5.31 -13.83 20.09
CA VAL A 28 5.09 -12.40 19.89
C VAL A 28 4.77 -12.19 18.41
N ASP A 29 3.52 -11.86 18.11
CA ASP A 29 3.10 -11.44 16.80
C ASP A 29 3.30 -9.92 16.63
N GLU A 30 3.43 -9.45 15.37
CA GLU A 30 3.79 -8.06 15.02
C GLU A 30 5.00 -7.55 15.84
N ALA A 31 6.02 -8.41 15.98
CA ALA A 31 7.17 -8.16 16.84
C ALA A 31 7.93 -6.86 16.49
N HIS A 32 7.74 -6.30 15.30
CA HIS A 32 8.27 -4.98 14.95
C HIS A 32 7.75 -3.85 15.87
N CYS A 33 6.61 -4.06 16.54
CA CYS A 33 6.07 -3.10 17.50
C CYS A 33 6.92 -2.95 18.78
N ILE A 34 7.82 -3.89 19.07
CA ILE A 34 8.74 -3.80 20.21
C ILE A 34 9.94 -2.91 19.92
N SER A 35 10.28 -2.76 18.65
CA SER A 35 11.44 -2.01 18.21
C SER A 35 11.14 -0.51 18.12
N GLN A 36 11.97 0.31 18.75
CA GLN A 36 11.92 1.75 18.55
C GLN A 36 12.22 2.15 17.09
N TRP A 37 12.88 1.29 16.35
CA TRP A 37 13.15 1.41 14.92
C TRP A 37 12.01 0.86 14.06
N GLY A 38 11.01 0.18 14.65
CA GLY A 38 9.82 -0.31 13.97
C GLY A 38 8.87 0.82 13.53
N GLN A 39 8.01 0.53 12.56
CA GLN A 39 7.05 1.50 11.99
C GLN A 39 5.95 1.90 12.99
N ASP A 40 5.59 1.02 13.90
CA ASP A 40 4.48 1.15 14.84
C ASP A 40 4.97 0.76 16.24
N PHE A 41 6.01 1.49 16.73
CA PHE A 41 6.52 1.26 18.09
C PHE A 41 5.40 1.47 19.10
N ARG A 42 5.18 0.45 19.93
CA ARG A 42 4.19 0.45 21.01
C ARG A 42 4.87 0.22 22.36
N PRO A 43 4.95 1.23 23.23
CA PRO A 43 5.52 1.07 24.58
C PRO A 43 4.92 -0.11 25.34
N SER A 44 3.64 -0.42 25.10
CA SER A 44 2.97 -1.59 25.72
C SER A 44 3.63 -2.93 25.37
N TYR A 45 4.32 -3.05 24.23
CA TYR A 45 5.05 -4.27 23.87
C TYR A 45 6.28 -4.50 24.77
N MET A 46 6.84 -3.45 25.37
CA MET A 46 7.91 -3.60 26.36
C MET A 46 7.46 -4.37 27.61
N LYS A 47 6.16 -4.34 27.93
CA LYS A 47 5.59 -5.15 29.02
C LYS A 47 5.71 -6.67 28.76
N ILE A 48 5.85 -7.10 27.49
CA ILE A 48 6.09 -8.51 27.14
C ILE A 48 7.46 -8.93 27.69
N VAL A 49 8.47 -8.07 27.56
CA VAL A 49 9.82 -8.33 28.11
C VAL A 49 9.78 -8.43 29.63
N GLU A 50 9.04 -7.54 30.30
CA GLU A 50 8.85 -7.59 31.74
C GLU A 50 8.10 -8.85 32.17
N PHE A 51 7.06 -9.23 31.42
CA PHE A 51 6.30 -10.45 31.64
C PHE A 51 7.19 -11.70 31.56
N VAL A 52 8.03 -11.81 30.56
CA VAL A 52 8.97 -12.94 30.42
C VAL A 52 9.95 -13.01 31.60
N LYS A 53 10.39 -11.86 32.14
CA LYS A 53 11.33 -11.79 33.27
C LYS A 53 10.75 -12.28 34.62
N ILE A 54 9.44 -12.21 34.78
CA ILE A 54 8.79 -12.65 36.02
C ILE A 54 8.44 -14.14 36.05
N LEU A 55 8.61 -14.85 34.92
CA LEU A 55 8.35 -16.29 34.86
C LEU A 55 9.47 -17.06 35.56
N GLU A 56 9.11 -18.09 36.33
CA GLU A 56 10.06 -18.94 37.05
C GLU A 56 11.10 -19.59 36.14
N LYS A 57 10.65 -20.05 34.97
CA LYS A 57 11.50 -20.58 33.92
C LYS A 57 11.29 -19.78 32.66
N ARG A 58 12.40 -19.37 32.03
CA ARG A 58 12.32 -18.69 30.75
C ARG A 58 11.71 -19.63 29.69
N PRO A 59 10.59 -19.24 29.05
CA PRO A 59 9.98 -20.03 27.99
C PRO A 59 10.79 -19.91 26.70
N ILE A 60 10.48 -20.76 25.72
CA ILE A 60 10.87 -20.54 24.33
C ILE A 60 10.17 -19.27 23.85
N ILE A 61 10.92 -18.35 23.24
CA ILE A 61 10.34 -17.13 22.70
C ILE A 61 10.43 -17.19 21.19
N SER A 62 9.29 -17.02 20.51
CA SER A 62 9.20 -16.86 19.08
C SER A 62 8.64 -15.47 18.75
N ALA A 63 9.19 -14.85 17.70
CA ALA A 63 8.80 -13.52 17.26
C ALA A 63 8.50 -13.54 15.76
N PHE A 64 7.34 -13.05 15.38
CA PHE A 64 6.88 -13.00 14.00
C PHE A 64 6.56 -11.56 13.58
N THR A 65 6.91 -11.21 12.35
CA THR A 65 6.55 -9.93 11.76
C THR A 65 6.60 -10.02 10.24
N ALA A 66 5.70 -9.33 9.56
CA ALA A 66 5.66 -9.26 8.10
C ALA A 66 6.58 -8.17 7.53
N THR A 67 7.01 -7.19 8.34
CA THR A 67 7.68 -5.97 7.87
C THR A 67 8.83 -5.58 8.78
N ALA A 68 9.95 -6.28 8.70
CA ALA A 68 11.15 -5.93 9.47
C ALA A 68 12.36 -5.77 8.55
N THR A 69 12.91 -4.55 8.53
CA THR A 69 14.24 -4.30 7.98
C THR A 69 15.31 -4.99 8.83
N GLU A 70 16.54 -5.10 8.34
CA GLU A 70 17.64 -5.72 9.07
C GLU A 70 17.82 -5.12 10.46
N THR A 71 17.88 -3.79 10.55
CA THR A 71 18.01 -3.06 11.82
C THR A 71 16.85 -3.38 12.79
N VAL A 72 15.63 -3.50 12.29
CA VAL A 72 14.46 -3.86 13.13
C VAL A 72 14.57 -5.30 13.62
N ARG A 73 15.06 -6.24 12.79
CA ARG A 73 15.27 -7.64 13.18
C ARG A 73 16.29 -7.77 14.29
N GLU A 74 17.44 -7.07 14.16
CA GLU A 74 18.49 -7.04 15.19
C GLU A 74 17.97 -6.47 16.51
N ASP A 75 17.19 -5.40 16.46
CA ASP A 75 16.61 -4.78 17.63
C ASP A 75 15.58 -5.68 18.31
N ILE A 76 14.74 -6.40 17.56
CA ILE A 76 13.82 -7.43 18.10
C ILE A 76 14.59 -8.50 18.85
N VAL A 77 15.68 -9.04 18.27
CA VAL A 77 16.51 -10.08 18.88
C VAL A 77 17.11 -9.57 20.19
N CYS A 78 17.65 -8.36 20.19
CA CYS A 78 18.27 -7.73 21.34
C CYS A 78 17.23 -7.44 22.44
N THR A 79 16.11 -6.79 22.10
CA THR A 79 15.10 -6.34 23.06
C THR A 79 14.36 -7.51 23.72
N LEU A 80 13.99 -8.55 22.95
CA LEU A 80 13.42 -9.78 23.51
C LEU A 80 14.46 -10.67 24.19
N GLY A 81 15.76 -10.34 24.06
CA GLY A 81 16.87 -11.12 24.59
C GLY A 81 16.88 -12.55 24.04
N LEU A 82 16.64 -12.74 22.74
CA LEU A 82 16.63 -14.06 22.13
C LEU A 82 18.04 -14.67 22.17
N GLN A 83 18.14 -15.92 22.63
CA GLN A 83 19.42 -16.62 22.77
C GLN A 83 19.63 -17.56 21.59
N ASN A 84 20.65 -17.30 20.76
CA ASN A 84 20.94 -18.08 19.56
C ASN A 84 19.70 -18.37 18.70
N PRO A 85 18.91 -17.35 18.32
CA PRO A 85 17.66 -17.57 17.66
C PRO A 85 17.87 -18.15 16.24
N PHE A 86 17.01 -19.10 15.87
CA PHE A 86 16.83 -19.45 14.46
C PHE A 86 16.10 -18.30 13.78
N THR A 87 16.73 -17.68 12.78
CA THR A 87 16.14 -16.56 12.02
C THR A 87 15.82 -17.04 10.61
N LEU A 88 14.54 -16.90 10.22
CA LEU A 88 14.07 -17.19 8.87
C LEU A 88 13.51 -15.91 8.26
N VAL A 89 14.01 -15.54 7.09
CA VAL A 89 13.47 -14.46 6.24
C VAL A 89 12.97 -15.08 4.96
N ASN A 90 11.66 -15.06 4.75
CA ASN A 90 11.01 -15.72 3.63
C ASN A 90 10.80 -14.81 2.41
N GLY A 91 11.65 -13.80 2.25
CA GLY A 91 11.55 -12.86 1.14
C GLY A 91 10.33 -11.93 1.19
N PHE A 92 10.42 -10.83 0.45
CA PHE A 92 9.35 -9.82 0.34
C PHE A 92 8.72 -9.81 -1.06
N ASP A 93 9.20 -10.63 -1.99
CA ASP A 93 8.63 -10.65 -3.34
C ASP A 93 7.27 -11.35 -3.36
N ARG A 94 6.31 -10.68 -3.93
CA ARG A 94 4.95 -11.15 -4.17
C ARG A 94 4.67 -11.00 -5.66
N GLU A 95 5.05 -12.01 -6.46
CA GLU A 95 4.98 -11.98 -7.93
C GLU A 95 3.58 -11.70 -8.47
N ASN A 96 2.55 -12.11 -7.74
CA ASN A 96 1.15 -11.91 -8.11
C ASN A 96 0.60 -10.50 -7.83
N LEU A 97 1.40 -9.59 -7.25
CA LEU A 97 0.97 -8.22 -6.98
C LEU A 97 1.48 -7.25 -8.05
N PHE A 98 0.57 -6.62 -8.77
CA PHE A 98 0.88 -5.57 -9.72
C PHE A 98 0.92 -4.21 -9.02
N PHE A 99 2.09 -3.62 -8.89
CA PHE A 99 2.28 -2.29 -8.26
C PHE A 99 2.17 -1.17 -9.28
N GLN A 100 1.39 -0.13 -8.96
CA GLN A 100 1.19 1.01 -9.84
C GLN A 100 1.07 2.31 -9.04
N VAL A 101 1.75 3.37 -9.48
CA VAL A 101 1.60 4.73 -8.96
C VAL A 101 0.96 5.60 -10.04
N GLU A 102 -0.20 6.20 -9.72
CA GLU A 102 -0.95 7.07 -10.60
C GLU A 102 -1.08 8.47 -10.01
N LYS A 103 -1.05 9.49 -10.89
CA LYS A 103 -1.18 10.91 -10.52
C LYS A 103 -2.41 11.52 -11.21
N PRO A 104 -3.62 11.02 -10.94
CA PRO A 104 -4.82 11.49 -11.63
C PRO A 104 -5.18 12.91 -11.22
N LYS A 105 -5.72 13.72 -12.15
CA LYS A 105 -6.27 15.04 -11.85
C LYS A 105 -7.47 14.97 -10.89
N ASN A 106 -8.26 13.89 -10.99
CA ASN A 106 -9.40 13.62 -10.11
C ASN A 106 -9.33 12.15 -9.64
N LYS A 107 -8.97 11.96 -8.37
CA LYS A 107 -8.85 10.64 -7.75
C LYS A 107 -10.19 9.90 -7.65
N GLU A 108 -11.28 10.62 -7.40
CA GLU A 108 -12.62 10.06 -7.27
C GLU A 108 -13.12 9.47 -8.60
N GLN A 109 -12.93 10.22 -9.69
CA GLN A 109 -13.28 9.72 -11.03
C GLN A 109 -12.40 8.51 -11.41
N TYR A 110 -11.13 8.49 -11.01
CA TYR A 110 -10.26 7.34 -11.23
C TYR A 110 -10.79 6.09 -10.52
N ILE A 111 -11.14 6.20 -9.23
CA ILE A 111 -11.71 5.10 -8.44
C ILE A 111 -13.00 4.59 -9.07
N LEU A 112 -13.94 5.46 -9.41
CA LEU A 112 -15.19 5.07 -10.04
C LEU A 112 -14.96 4.31 -11.36
N LYS A 113 -14.08 4.85 -12.23
CA LYS A 113 -13.73 4.20 -13.49
C LYS A 113 -13.10 2.82 -13.27
N TYR A 114 -12.21 2.72 -12.28
CA TYR A 114 -11.57 1.46 -11.93
C TYR A 114 -12.58 0.43 -11.47
N ILE A 115 -13.43 0.76 -10.49
CA ILE A 115 -14.43 -0.16 -9.91
C ILE A 115 -15.44 -0.61 -10.98
N PHE A 116 -15.95 0.29 -11.82
CA PHE A 116 -16.88 -0.09 -12.91
C PHE A 116 -16.21 -0.99 -13.96
N GLY A 117 -14.91 -0.87 -14.18
CA GLY A 117 -14.16 -1.76 -15.07
C GLY A 117 -13.81 -3.12 -14.45
N HIS A 118 -13.99 -3.29 -13.12
CA HIS A 118 -13.64 -4.48 -12.35
C HIS A 118 -14.83 -4.87 -11.44
N SER A 119 -16.02 -4.87 -12.04
CA SER A 119 -17.26 -5.22 -11.33
C SER A 119 -17.20 -6.66 -10.84
N GLY A 120 -17.51 -6.89 -9.57
CA GLY A 120 -17.46 -8.20 -8.93
C GLY A 120 -16.15 -8.47 -8.16
N ASP A 121 -15.10 -7.66 -8.36
CA ASP A 121 -13.87 -7.80 -7.59
C ASP A 121 -14.02 -7.29 -6.16
N SER A 122 -13.42 -8.02 -5.22
CA SER A 122 -13.31 -7.59 -3.83
C SER A 122 -12.09 -6.68 -3.65
N GLY A 123 -12.24 -5.56 -2.92
CA GLY A 123 -11.16 -4.60 -2.78
C GLY A 123 -11.18 -3.75 -1.53
N ILE A 124 -10.03 -3.13 -1.24
CA ILE A 124 -9.85 -2.21 -0.13
C ILE A 124 -9.37 -0.86 -0.65
N ILE A 125 -9.94 0.23 -0.15
CA ILE A 125 -9.52 1.60 -0.46
C ILE A 125 -9.03 2.26 0.82
N TYR A 126 -7.72 2.50 0.92
CA TYR A 126 -7.12 3.15 2.07
C TYR A 126 -7.09 4.66 1.93
N CYS A 127 -7.52 5.37 2.97
CA CYS A 127 -7.54 6.82 3.07
C CYS A 127 -6.77 7.30 4.29
N ALA A 128 -6.07 8.42 4.20
CA ALA A 128 -5.29 8.98 5.31
C ALA A 128 -6.17 9.55 6.43
N THR A 129 -7.41 9.98 6.15
CA THR A 129 -8.28 10.63 7.12
C THR A 129 -9.69 10.04 7.14
N ARG A 130 -10.34 10.11 8.32
CA ARG A 130 -11.75 9.70 8.49
C ARG A 130 -12.68 10.40 7.51
N LYS A 131 -12.47 11.72 7.30
CA LYS A 131 -13.24 12.53 6.35
C LYS A 131 -13.16 12.00 4.93
N ASN A 132 -11.96 11.57 4.48
CA ASN A 132 -11.80 10.98 3.15
C ASN A 132 -12.52 9.62 3.07
N VAL A 133 -12.48 8.82 4.13
CA VAL A 133 -13.24 7.56 4.19
C VAL A 133 -14.72 7.82 4.00
N ASP A 134 -15.31 8.76 4.76
CA ASP A 134 -16.73 9.09 4.66
C ASP A 134 -17.10 9.62 3.26
N ASN A 135 -16.30 10.52 2.69
CA ASN A 135 -16.54 11.09 1.37
C ASN A 135 -16.55 10.02 0.26
N ILE A 136 -15.53 9.12 0.25
CA ILE A 136 -15.45 8.06 -0.75
C ILE A 136 -16.54 7.02 -0.54
N TYR A 137 -16.86 6.67 0.70
CA TYR A 137 -17.97 5.78 1.03
C TYR A 137 -19.30 6.31 0.48
N GLU A 138 -19.64 7.57 0.77
CA GLU A 138 -20.89 8.19 0.27
C GLU A 138 -20.90 8.28 -1.27
N LEU A 139 -19.77 8.60 -1.88
CA LEU A 139 -19.63 8.61 -3.33
C LEU A 139 -19.95 7.24 -3.95
N LEU A 140 -19.32 6.17 -3.44
CA LEU A 140 -19.52 4.82 -3.98
C LEU A 140 -20.92 4.31 -3.72
N LYS A 141 -21.45 4.55 -2.53
CA LYS A 141 -22.83 4.20 -2.15
C LYS A 141 -23.86 4.89 -3.04
N SER A 142 -23.67 6.19 -3.36
CA SER A 142 -24.54 6.94 -4.26
C SER A 142 -24.57 6.38 -5.69
N LYS A 143 -23.57 5.57 -6.07
CA LYS A 143 -23.47 4.88 -7.36
C LYS A 143 -24.00 3.44 -7.32
N GLY A 144 -24.60 3.01 -6.22
CA GLY A 144 -25.15 1.66 -6.05
C GLY A 144 -24.10 0.58 -5.84
N ILE A 145 -22.86 0.95 -5.49
CA ILE A 145 -21.77 -0.01 -5.24
C ILE A 145 -21.92 -0.58 -3.83
N SER A 146 -21.78 -1.92 -3.69
CA SER A 146 -21.74 -2.58 -2.38
C SER A 146 -20.43 -2.22 -1.66
N VAL A 147 -20.52 -1.25 -0.76
CA VAL A 147 -19.35 -0.67 -0.08
C VAL A 147 -19.60 -0.52 1.42
N GLY A 148 -18.56 -0.82 2.21
CA GLY A 148 -18.51 -0.56 3.62
C GLY A 148 -17.47 0.49 3.99
N LYS A 149 -17.54 1.04 5.21
CA LYS A 149 -16.55 1.95 5.74
C LYS A 149 -15.99 1.48 7.07
N TYR A 150 -14.69 1.80 7.33
CA TYR A 150 -14.04 1.42 8.58
C TYR A 150 -13.01 2.46 9.02
N HIS A 151 -13.19 3.01 10.22
CA HIS A 151 -12.22 3.90 10.86
C HIS A 151 -12.40 3.93 12.38
N ALA A 152 -11.41 4.43 13.11
CA ALA A 152 -11.39 4.45 14.57
C ALA A 152 -12.52 5.29 15.23
N GLY A 153 -13.21 6.17 14.47
CA GLY A 153 -14.37 6.93 14.95
C GLY A 153 -15.68 6.14 15.02
N MET A 154 -15.70 4.89 14.52
CA MET A 154 -16.86 4.00 14.61
C MET A 154 -16.84 3.22 15.92
N SER A 155 -18.02 2.82 16.40
CA SER A 155 -18.14 1.94 17.57
C SER A 155 -17.51 0.55 17.31
N ALA A 156 -17.14 -0.15 18.36
CA ALA A 156 -16.57 -1.49 18.25
C ALA A 156 -17.53 -2.48 17.57
N VAL A 157 -18.85 -2.34 17.82
CA VAL A 157 -19.89 -3.17 17.21
C VAL A 157 -20.00 -2.93 15.70
N GLU A 158 -20.01 -1.65 15.26
CA GLU A 158 -20.05 -1.31 13.85
C GLU A 158 -18.80 -1.79 13.11
N ARG A 159 -17.61 -1.63 13.73
CA ARG A 159 -16.36 -2.09 13.16
C ARG A 159 -16.34 -3.60 12.98
N LYS A 160 -16.78 -4.36 14.00
CA LYS A 160 -16.87 -5.82 13.92
C LYS A 160 -17.84 -6.25 12.82
N LYS A 161 -19.05 -5.67 12.79
CA LYS A 161 -20.04 -5.97 11.76
C LYS A 161 -19.48 -5.71 10.35
N MET A 162 -18.82 -4.57 10.14
CA MET A 162 -18.26 -4.24 8.83
C MET A 162 -17.14 -5.18 8.41
N GLN A 163 -16.31 -5.62 9.37
CA GLN A 163 -15.27 -6.62 9.14
C GLN A 163 -15.89 -7.96 8.74
N ASP A 164 -16.92 -8.40 9.46
CA ASP A 164 -17.65 -9.63 9.16
C ASP A 164 -18.33 -9.52 7.78
N ASP A 165 -19.02 -8.41 7.49
CA ASP A 165 -19.68 -8.18 6.20
C ASP A 165 -18.68 -8.26 5.02
N PHE A 166 -17.43 -7.80 5.20
CA PHE A 166 -16.40 -7.90 4.19
C PHE A 166 -15.81 -9.31 4.08
N VAL A 167 -15.55 -9.98 5.19
CA VAL A 167 -14.99 -11.35 5.22
C VAL A 167 -15.99 -12.35 4.62
N PHE A 168 -17.29 -12.17 4.89
CA PHE A 168 -18.36 -13.03 4.40
C PHE A 168 -18.93 -12.67 3.02
N ASP A 169 -18.28 -11.74 2.29
CA ASP A 169 -18.70 -11.27 0.95
C ASP A 169 -20.07 -10.59 0.90
N TYR A 170 -20.61 -10.12 2.03
CA TYR A 170 -21.80 -9.25 2.04
C TYR A 170 -21.48 -7.86 1.49
N THR A 171 -20.25 -7.43 1.64
CA THR A 171 -19.70 -6.19 1.09
C THR A 171 -18.47 -6.51 0.26
N SER A 172 -18.44 -6.05 -0.99
CA SER A 172 -17.30 -6.31 -1.89
C SER A 172 -16.16 -5.32 -1.71
N ILE A 173 -16.42 -4.10 -1.30
CA ILE A 173 -15.42 -3.04 -1.17
C ILE A 173 -15.49 -2.42 0.22
N VAL A 174 -14.32 -2.21 0.83
CA VAL A 174 -14.20 -1.45 2.09
C VAL A 174 -13.35 -0.20 1.87
N VAL A 175 -13.86 0.95 2.31
CA VAL A 175 -13.10 2.20 2.39
C VAL A 175 -12.68 2.41 3.83
N ALA A 176 -11.39 2.51 4.09
CA ALA A 176 -10.87 2.49 5.45
C ALA A 176 -9.66 3.40 5.68
N THR A 177 -9.39 3.70 6.96
CA THR A 177 -8.07 4.16 7.40
C THR A 177 -7.17 2.96 7.67
N ASN A 178 -5.89 3.21 7.97
CA ASN A 178 -4.93 2.18 8.39
C ASN A 178 -5.39 1.34 9.61
N ALA A 179 -6.41 1.79 10.35
CA ALA A 179 -7.03 1.01 11.43
C ALA A 179 -7.70 -0.29 10.94
N PHE A 180 -8.02 -0.38 9.63
CA PHE A 180 -8.56 -1.59 9.02
C PHE A 180 -7.42 -2.48 8.55
N GLY A 181 -7.11 -3.49 9.32
CA GLY A 181 -6.01 -4.31 8.90
C GLY A 181 -5.65 -5.45 9.84
N MET A 182 -5.44 -5.18 11.11
CA MET A 182 -5.09 -6.26 12.06
C MET A 182 -6.23 -7.28 12.14
N GLY A 183 -5.89 -8.56 11.95
CA GLY A 183 -6.85 -9.66 12.05
C GLY A 183 -7.79 -9.86 10.84
N ILE A 184 -7.55 -9.18 9.71
CA ILE A 184 -8.31 -9.44 8.48
C ILE A 184 -7.58 -10.48 7.64
N ASP A 185 -8.17 -11.65 7.57
CA ASP A 185 -7.72 -12.73 6.71
C ASP A 185 -8.77 -13.03 5.64
N LYS A 186 -8.79 -12.20 4.58
CA LYS A 186 -9.59 -12.40 3.37
C LYS A 186 -8.63 -12.65 2.22
N SER A 187 -8.65 -13.86 1.67
CA SER A 187 -7.67 -14.28 0.68
C SER A 187 -7.91 -13.72 -0.72
N ASN A 188 -9.17 -13.44 -1.07
CA ASN A 188 -9.61 -13.09 -2.42
C ASN A 188 -9.75 -11.58 -2.68
N VAL A 189 -8.93 -10.75 -2.04
CA VAL A 189 -8.87 -9.31 -2.33
C VAL A 189 -8.16 -9.10 -3.66
N ARG A 190 -8.88 -8.58 -4.68
CA ARG A 190 -8.34 -8.39 -6.04
C ARG A 190 -7.66 -7.06 -6.24
N PHE A 191 -7.97 -6.05 -5.42
CA PHE A 191 -7.27 -4.78 -5.49
C PHE A 191 -7.15 -4.09 -4.12
N VAL A 192 -6.06 -3.37 -3.96
CA VAL A 192 -5.87 -2.38 -2.90
C VAL A 192 -5.56 -1.04 -3.54
N ILE A 193 -6.40 -0.04 -3.28
CA ILE A 193 -6.20 1.33 -3.76
C ILE A 193 -5.85 2.22 -2.57
N HIS A 194 -4.69 2.88 -2.63
CA HIS A 194 -4.34 3.94 -1.70
C HIS A 194 -4.82 5.28 -2.27
N TYR A 195 -5.90 5.83 -1.72
CA TYR A 195 -6.41 7.15 -2.10
C TYR A 195 -5.45 8.28 -1.75
N ASN A 196 -4.73 8.12 -0.64
CA ASN A 196 -3.64 9.00 -0.23
C ASN A 196 -2.35 8.18 -0.10
N MET A 197 -1.20 8.85 -0.26
CA MET A 197 0.10 8.24 -0.01
C MET A 197 0.20 7.78 1.46
N PRO A 198 0.60 6.54 1.75
CA PRO A 198 0.90 6.06 3.10
C PRO A 198 2.06 6.83 3.74
N GLN A 199 2.20 6.74 5.06
CA GLN A 199 3.25 7.44 5.80
C GLN A 199 4.64 6.81 5.63
N SER A 200 4.70 5.51 5.32
CA SER A 200 5.96 4.77 5.15
C SER A 200 5.83 3.62 4.16
N MET A 201 6.97 3.08 3.71
CA MET A 201 7.01 1.90 2.83
C MET A 201 6.48 0.65 3.53
N GLU A 202 6.72 0.52 4.83
CA GLU A 202 6.22 -0.60 5.63
C GLU A 202 4.69 -0.58 5.71
N ASN A 203 4.09 0.59 5.99
CA ASN A 203 2.63 0.73 5.97
C ASN A 203 2.07 0.39 4.58
N TYR A 204 2.69 0.94 3.52
CA TYR A 204 2.30 0.65 2.15
C TYR A 204 2.35 -0.84 1.83
N TYR A 205 3.48 -1.50 2.15
CA TYR A 205 3.67 -2.91 1.87
C TYR A 205 2.70 -3.80 2.66
N GLN A 206 2.50 -3.50 3.95
CA GLN A 206 1.57 -4.23 4.81
C GLN A 206 0.11 -4.11 4.34
N GLU A 207 -0.30 -2.91 3.90
CA GLU A 207 -1.64 -2.64 3.39
C GLU A 207 -1.83 -3.24 1.99
N ALA A 208 -0.88 -3.06 1.07
CA ALA A 208 -0.88 -3.65 -0.27
C ALA A 208 -0.83 -5.19 -0.23
N GLY A 209 -0.08 -5.76 0.72
CA GLY A 209 0.07 -7.20 0.93
C GLY A 209 -1.21 -7.93 1.33
N ARG A 210 -2.31 -7.20 1.60
CA ARG A 210 -3.64 -7.79 1.82
C ARG A 210 -4.27 -8.28 0.52
N ALA A 211 -3.82 -7.77 -0.62
CA ALA A 211 -4.26 -8.23 -1.93
C ALA A 211 -3.65 -9.61 -2.28
N GLY A 212 -4.39 -10.42 -2.99
CA GLY A 212 -3.91 -11.65 -3.62
C GLY A 212 -3.30 -12.68 -2.68
N ARG A 213 -3.79 -12.85 -1.46
CA ARG A 213 -3.29 -13.86 -0.51
C ARG A 213 -3.52 -15.30 -0.97
N ASP A 214 -4.46 -15.49 -1.89
CA ASP A 214 -4.73 -16.76 -2.55
C ASP A 214 -3.75 -17.09 -3.71
N GLY A 215 -2.78 -16.18 -3.97
CA GLY A 215 -1.80 -16.32 -5.03
C GLY A 215 -2.31 -15.94 -6.42
N LEU A 216 -3.56 -15.48 -6.55
CA LEU A 216 -4.08 -14.94 -7.80
C LEU A 216 -3.64 -13.47 -7.97
N ASP A 217 -3.58 -13.03 -9.23
CA ASP A 217 -3.20 -11.66 -9.58
C ASP A 217 -4.07 -10.63 -8.87
N ALA A 218 -3.42 -9.63 -8.33
CA ALA A 218 -4.08 -8.53 -7.67
C ALA A 218 -3.36 -7.20 -7.91
N LYS A 219 -4.09 -6.09 -7.88
CA LYS A 219 -3.55 -4.76 -8.19
C LYS A 219 -3.40 -3.91 -6.95
N CYS A 220 -2.23 -3.33 -6.79
CA CYS A 220 -1.88 -2.38 -5.74
C CYS A 220 -1.66 -1.01 -6.36
N ILE A 221 -2.67 -0.14 -6.28
CA ILE A 221 -2.69 1.16 -6.95
C ILE A 221 -2.56 2.27 -5.92
N LEU A 222 -1.54 3.11 -6.07
CA LEU A 222 -1.35 4.29 -5.25
C LEU A 222 -1.72 5.54 -6.05
N LEU A 223 -2.74 6.28 -5.59
CA LEU A 223 -3.15 7.55 -6.16
C LEU A 223 -2.43 8.69 -5.46
N PHE A 224 -1.34 9.14 -6.05
CA PHE A 224 -0.49 10.16 -5.46
C PHE A 224 -0.87 11.57 -5.89
N SER A 225 -0.82 12.50 -4.93
CA SER A 225 -0.79 13.94 -5.17
C SER A 225 0.20 14.63 -4.21
N PRO A 226 0.83 15.76 -4.59
CA PRO A 226 1.70 16.51 -3.67
C PRO A 226 1.02 16.94 -2.37
N GLN A 227 -0.31 17.06 -2.35
CA GLN A 227 -1.09 17.37 -1.15
C GLN A 227 -1.00 16.25 -0.10
N ASP A 228 -0.77 14.99 -0.53
CA ASP A 228 -0.64 13.86 0.39
C ASP A 228 0.57 14.03 1.32
N ILE A 229 1.65 14.65 0.82
CA ILE A 229 2.85 14.94 1.63
C ILE A 229 2.52 15.93 2.75
N VAL A 230 1.73 16.98 2.43
CA VAL A 230 1.29 17.97 3.45
C VAL A 230 0.44 17.30 4.51
N ILE A 231 -0.53 16.48 4.08
CA ILE A 231 -1.42 15.75 4.98
C ILE A 231 -0.59 14.85 5.92
N ASN A 232 0.34 14.07 5.36
CA ASN A 232 1.14 13.16 6.16
C ASN A 232 2.08 13.89 7.14
N ARG A 233 2.71 14.99 6.73
CA ARG A 233 3.51 15.83 7.64
C ARG A 233 2.66 16.36 8.77
N PHE A 234 1.48 16.92 8.44
CA PHE A 234 0.56 17.40 9.48
C PHE A 234 0.18 16.28 10.46
N LEU A 235 -0.09 15.07 9.98
CA LEU A 235 -0.42 13.92 10.84
C LEU A 235 0.77 13.51 11.73
N LEU A 236 1.99 13.54 11.20
CA LEU A 236 3.20 13.25 11.98
C LEU A 236 3.48 14.31 13.06
N ASP A 237 3.31 15.59 12.73
CA ASP A 237 3.52 16.70 13.66
C ASP A 237 2.52 16.69 14.84
N HIS A 238 1.31 16.16 14.59
CA HIS A 238 0.23 16.07 15.59
C HIS A 238 0.06 14.65 16.17
N LYS A 239 1.05 13.77 15.94
CA LYS A 239 1.06 12.43 16.54
C LYS A 239 1.21 12.54 18.05
N GLU A 240 0.26 11.97 18.78
CA GLU A 240 0.34 11.89 20.24
C GLU A 240 1.53 11.03 20.67
N MET A 241 2.43 11.61 21.45
CA MET A 241 3.65 10.96 21.97
C MET A 241 3.80 11.26 23.47
N GLN A 242 2.66 11.31 24.18
CA GLN A 242 2.66 11.73 25.60
C GLN A 242 3.46 10.77 26.51
N ASP A 243 3.54 9.51 26.12
CA ASP A 243 4.21 8.45 26.89
C ASP A 243 5.73 8.36 26.63
N LEU A 244 6.30 9.22 25.77
CA LEU A 244 7.72 9.22 25.43
C LEU A 244 8.45 10.42 26.06
N ASP A 245 9.72 10.20 26.44
CA ASP A 245 10.60 11.28 26.86
C ASP A 245 10.88 12.28 25.74
N PRO A 246 11.17 13.57 26.04
CA PRO A 246 11.41 14.60 25.02
C PRO A 246 12.49 14.24 24.00
N ALA A 247 13.58 13.58 24.43
CA ALA A 247 14.66 13.15 23.55
C ALA A 247 14.22 12.02 22.59
N ASP A 248 13.41 11.09 23.11
CA ASP A 248 12.85 9.99 22.31
C ASP A 248 11.84 10.51 21.28
N ARG A 249 11.05 11.53 21.65
CA ARG A 249 10.10 12.18 20.72
C ARG A 249 10.78 12.76 19.49
N GLU A 250 11.91 13.43 19.66
CA GLU A 250 12.65 14.03 18.55
C GLU A 250 13.23 12.93 17.65
N THR A 251 13.82 11.89 18.23
CA THR A 251 14.32 10.73 17.48
C THR A 251 13.21 10.06 16.66
N VAL A 252 12.02 9.88 17.25
CA VAL A 252 10.85 9.31 16.55
C VAL A 252 10.40 10.21 15.40
N ARG A 253 10.35 11.55 15.61
CA ARG A 253 9.98 12.52 14.58
C ARG A 253 10.95 12.51 13.40
N GLU A 254 12.24 12.56 13.66
CA GLU A 254 13.25 12.49 12.60
C GLU A 254 13.16 11.20 11.79
N ARG A 255 12.97 10.09 12.46
CA ARG A 255 12.79 8.78 11.82
C ARG A 255 11.54 8.73 10.95
N ASP A 256 10.40 9.17 11.49
CA ASP A 256 9.14 9.17 10.75
C ASP A 256 9.21 10.12 9.55
N ALA A 257 9.92 11.26 9.68
CA ALA A 257 10.19 12.16 8.57
C ALA A 257 11.07 11.51 7.47
N ARG A 258 12.10 10.73 7.85
CA ARG A 258 12.93 9.97 6.88
C ARG A 258 12.10 8.91 6.15
N ARG A 259 11.24 8.16 6.85
CA ARG A 259 10.33 7.17 6.24
C ARG A 259 9.37 7.82 5.25
N LEU A 260 8.79 8.95 5.63
CA LEU A 260 7.92 9.71 4.74
C LEU A 260 8.67 10.16 3.48
N GLN A 261 9.93 10.57 3.60
CA GLN A 261 10.77 10.94 2.46
C GLN A 261 11.03 9.76 1.52
N VAL A 262 11.26 8.55 2.06
CA VAL A 262 11.42 7.34 1.25
C VAL A 262 10.13 7.03 0.48
N MET A 263 8.98 7.13 1.15
CA MET A 263 7.68 6.92 0.51
C MET A 263 7.39 8.00 -0.57
N GLU A 264 7.77 9.25 -0.33
CA GLU A 264 7.71 10.32 -1.33
C GLU A 264 8.55 9.97 -2.57
N ARG A 265 9.79 9.50 -2.36
CA ARG A 265 10.67 9.07 -3.46
C ARG A 265 10.07 7.91 -4.26
N TYR A 266 9.44 6.93 -3.59
CA TYR A 266 8.71 5.85 -4.27
C TYR A 266 7.62 6.39 -5.19
N CYS A 267 6.89 7.43 -4.79
CA CYS A 267 5.84 8.04 -5.61
C CYS A 267 6.37 8.82 -6.83
N TYR A 268 7.62 9.19 -6.82
CA TYR A 268 8.25 9.93 -7.92
C TYR A 268 9.16 9.06 -8.80
N THR A 269 9.61 7.91 -8.31
CA THR A 269 10.57 7.08 -9.05
C THR A 269 10.05 6.64 -10.42
N THR A 270 10.98 6.52 -11.36
CA THR A 270 10.76 5.90 -12.68
C THR A 270 11.43 4.53 -12.77
N GLU A 271 12.07 4.07 -11.68
CA GLU A 271 12.61 2.72 -11.57
C GLU A 271 11.49 1.70 -11.37
N CYS A 272 11.84 0.42 -11.47
CA CYS A 272 10.92 -0.68 -11.17
C CYS A 272 10.34 -0.54 -9.75
N LEU A 273 9.01 -0.41 -9.65
CA LEU A 273 8.32 -0.20 -8.38
C LEU A 273 8.50 -1.39 -7.42
N ARG A 274 8.46 -2.62 -7.94
CA ARG A 274 8.69 -3.83 -7.15
C ARG A 274 10.11 -3.87 -6.61
N ASN A 275 11.11 -3.63 -7.44
CA ASN A 275 12.50 -3.61 -7.01
C ASN A 275 12.79 -2.52 -5.99
N TYR A 276 12.10 -1.38 -6.07
CA TYR A 276 12.22 -0.33 -5.06
C TYR A 276 11.76 -0.82 -3.68
N ILE A 277 10.65 -1.55 -3.62
CA ILE A 277 10.14 -2.16 -2.39
C ILE A 277 11.13 -3.21 -1.87
N LEU A 278 11.57 -4.14 -2.72
CA LEU A 278 12.50 -5.21 -2.34
C LEU A 278 13.83 -4.66 -1.80
N LYS A 279 14.41 -3.66 -2.48
CA LYS A 279 15.63 -2.96 -2.02
C LYS A 279 15.43 -2.29 -0.67
N TYR A 280 14.26 -1.72 -0.42
CA TYR A 280 13.95 -1.11 0.87
C TYR A 280 14.00 -2.12 2.02
N PHE A 281 13.55 -3.35 1.80
CA PHE A 281 13.58 -4.43 2.78
C PHE A 281 14.90 -5.23 2.80
N GLY A 282 15.90 -4.80 2.02
CA GLY A 282 17.24 -5.38 2.02
C GLY A 282 17.48 -6.49 0.99
N GLU A 283 16.55 -6.69 0.05
CA GLU A 283 16.76 -7.59 -1.08
C GLU A 283 17.47 -6.88 -2.24
N ASN A 284 18.23 -7.62 -3.03
CA ASN A 284 18.96 -7.10 -4.18
C ASN A 284 18.50 -7.78 -5.48
N PRO A 285 17.34 -7.40 -6.03
CA PRO A 285 16.87 -7.95 -7.29
C PRO A 285 17.78 -7.52 -8.44
N GLU A 286 18.26 -8.49 -9.23
CA GLU A 286 19.20 -8.25 -10.34
C GLU A 286 18.55 -7.54 -11.54
N LYS A 287 17.27 -7.79 -11.79
CA LYS A 287 16.56 -7.30 -12.98
C LYS A 287 15.23 -6.64 -12.60
N PRO A 288 14.75 -5.67 -13.41
CA PRO A 288 13.38 -5.16 -13.27
C PRO A 288 12.35 -6.27 -13.39
N CYS A 289 11.24 -6.16 -12.65
CA CYS A 289 10.20 -7.20 -12.59
C CYS A 289 9.43 -7.40 -13.91
N GLN A 290 9.51 -6.46 -14.86
CA GLN A 290 8.77 -6.41 -16.11
C GLN A 290 7.23 -6.39 -15.98
N ASP A 291 6.72 -6.42 -14.75
CA ASP A 291 5.30 -6.47 -14.41
C ASP A 291 4.96 -5.49 -13.27
N CYS A 292 5.20 -4.21 -13.48
CA CYS A 292 4.72 -3.11 -12.64
C CYS A 292 4.43 -1.89 -13.51
N GLY A 293 3.71 -0.91 -12.96
CA GLY A 293 3.31 0.27 -13.71
C GLY A 293 4.47 1.02 -14.37
N ASN A 294 5.65 1.03 -13.76
CA ASN A 294 6.82 1.69 -14.35
C ASN A 294 7.53 0.80 -15.39
N CYS A 295 7.58 -0.51 -15.19
CA CYS A 295 8.19 -1.41 -16.18
C CYS A 295 7.39 -1.48 -17.49
N LEU A 296 6.06 -1.37 -17.40
CA LEU A 296 5.18 -1.38 -18.58
C LEU A 296 5.01 -0.01 -19.24
N ARG A 297 5.53 1.06 -18.63
CA ARG A 297 5.56 2.41 -19.23
C ARG A 297 6.76 2.56 -20.12
N GLU A 298 6.53 3.10 -21.31
CA GLU A 298 7.61 3.59 -22.17
C GLU A 298 8.06 4.96 -21.66
N PHE A 299 9.36 5.09 -21.39
CA PHE A 299 10.00 6.33 -20.99
C PHE A 299 11.02 6.74 -22.06
N GLU A 300 10.99 8.00 -22.44
CA GLU A 300 12.09 8.65 -23.16
C GLU A 300 13.01 9.34 -22.15
N THR A 301 14.30 9.20 -22.34
CA THR A 301 15.30 9.85 -21.47
C THR A 301 15.78 11.13 -22.13
N LEU A 302 15.61 12.26 -21.46
CA LEU A 302 16.10 13.56 -21.90
C LEU A 302 17.24 14.04 -21.00
N ASP A 303 18.31 14.54 -21.60
CA ASP A 303 19.32 15.30 -20.86
C ASP A 303 18.76 16.71 -20.57
N MET A 304 18.60 17.01 -19.29
CA MET A 304 18.11 18.30 -18.81
C MET A 304 19.12 18.98 -17.88
N THR A 305 20.39 18.68 -18.01
CA THR A 305 21.47 19.18 -17.13
C THR A 305 21.52 20.70 -17.09
N GLU A 306 21.46 21.38 -18.21
CA GLU A 306 21.47 22.84 -18.27
C GLU A 306 20.18 23.45 -17.69
N ALA A 307 19.04 22.81 -17.92
CA ALA A 307 17.78 23.23 -17.32
C ALA A 307 17.81 23.03 -15.79
N ALA A 308 18.43 21.95 -15.32
CA ALA A 308 18.61 21.66 -13.88
C ALA A 308 19.40 22.77 -13.18
N LYS A 309 20.55 23.19 -13.74
CA LYS A 309 21.36 24.28 -13.21
C LYS A 309 20.55 25.60 -13.12
N LYS A 310 19.74 25.90 -14.15
CA LYS A 310 18.88 27.09 -14.16
C LYS A 310 17.78 27.03 -13.09
N VAL A 311 17.15 25.89 -12.90
CA VAL A 311 16.14 25.68 -11.84
C VAL A 311 16.76 25.82 -10.44
N ILE A 312 17.94 25.23 -10.21
CA ILE A 312 18.67 25.34 -8.95
C ILE A 312 19.02 26.81 -8.63
N ASN A 313 19.50 27.55 -9.64
CA ASN A 313 19.77 28.97 -9.48
C ASN A 313 18.51 29.77 -9.12
N CYS A 314 17.36 29.44 -9.71
CA CYS A 314 16.09 30.04 -9.33
C CYS A 314 15.71 29.77 -7.88
N VAL A 315 15.87 28.53 -7.40
CA VAL A 315 15.62 28.18 -6.00
C VAL A 315 16.59 28.91 -5.06
N TYR A 316 17.85 29.11 -5.47
CA TYR A 316 18.82 29.89 -4.72
C TYR A 316 18.41 31.36 -4.61
N GLU A 317 18.03 32.01 -5.72
CA GLU A 317 17.52 33.40 -5.74
C GLU A 317 16.25 33.54 -4.90
N ALA A 318 15.35 32.56 -4.95
CA ALA A 318 14.14 32.48 -4.17
C ALA A 318 14.38 32.28 -2.65
N LYS A 319 15.63 32.00 -2.23
CA LYS A 319 16.04 31.72 -0.84
C LYS A 319 15.18 30.65 -0.16
N GLY A 320 14.72 29.66 -0.91
CA GLY A 320 13.90 28.57 -0.40
C GLY A 320 12.53 28.99 0.14
N ARG A 321 11.95 30.08 -0.35
CA ARG A 321 10.67 30.63 0.16
C ARG A 321 9.43 30.16 -0.62
N TYR A 322 9.60 29.61 -1.81
CA TYR A 322 8.49 29.33 -2.71
C TYR A 322 8.44 27.86 -3.12
N GLY A 323 7.21 27.39 -3.39
CA GLY A 323 6.95 26.03 -3.84
C GLY A 323 7.18 25.84 -5.34
N ARG A 324 7.03 24.57 -5.78
CA ARG A 324 7.28 24.13 -7.17
C ARG A 324 6.65 25.02 -8.22
N GLN A 325 5.37 25.38 -8.05
CA GLN A 325 4.64 26.12 -9.10
C GLN A 325 5.23 27.51 -9.33
N ILE A 326 5.60 28.22 -8.27
CA ILE A 326 6.23 29.53 -8.37
C ILE A 326 7.59 29.43 -9.07
N ILE A 327 8.41 28.43 -8.73
CA ILE A 327 9.71 28.21 -9.39
C ILE A 327 9.51 27.90 -10.88
N ILE A 328 8.57 27.00 -11.23
CA ILE A 328 8.24 26.66 -12.62
C ILE A 328 7.80 27.91 -13.39
N ASP A 329 6.87 28.68 -12.83
CA ASP A 329 6.33 29.88 -13.46
C ASP A 329 7.40 30.96 -13.63
N THR A 330 8.33 31.09 -12.66
CA THR A 330 9.46 32.02 -12.73
C THR A 330 10.41 31.65 -13.86
N VAL A 331 10.91 30.39 -13.91
CA VAL A 331 11.86 30.01 -14.96
C VAL A 331 11.21 29.96 -16.35
N ALA A 332 9.91 29.70 -16.42
CA ALA A 332 9.14 29.74 -17.69
C ALA A 332 8.79 31.16 -18.14
N GLY A 333 9.02 32.18 -17.31
CA GLY A 333 8.68 33.57 -17.63
C GLY A 333 7.17 33.84 -17.69
N ALA A 334 6.39 33.20 -16.81
CA ALA A 334 4.96 33.37 -16.76
C ALA A 334 4.59 34.77 -16.26
N LYS A 335 3.64 35.43 -16.94
CA LYS A 335 3.13 36.74 -16.55
C LYS A 335 1.93 36.54 -15.62
N THR A 336 2.18 36.49 -14.33
CA THR A 336 1.14 36.35 -13.30
C THR A 336 1.28 37.45 -12.24
N ALA A 337 0.14 37.96 -11.76
CA ALA A 337 0.13 39.01 -10.69
C ALA A 337 0.92 38.53 -9.45
N ARG A 338 0.90 37.23 -9.16
CA ARG A 338 1.63 36.66 -8.03
C ARG A 338 3.15 36.79 -8.17
N LEU A 339 3.71 36.59 -9.36
CA LEU A 339 5.16 36.77 -9.60
C LEU A 339 5.59 38.23 -9.54
N GLU A 340 4.71 39.15 -9.94
CA GLU A 340 4.94 40.59 -9.81
C GLU A 340 4.93 41.02 -8.34
N GLU A 341 3.93 40.57 -7.58
CA GLU A 341 3.79 40.86 -6.13
C GLU A 341 5.01 40.40 -5.33
N ILE A 342 5.51 39.20 -5.57
CA ILE A 342 6.67 38.65 -4.86
C ILE A 342 8.02 39.13 -5.43
N GLY A 343 8.01 39.90 -6.50
CA GLY A 343 9.21 40.44 -7.16
C GLY A 343 10.02 39.40 -7.94
N ALA A 344 9.47 38.23 -8.22
CA ALA A 344 10.15 37.12 -8.94
C ALA A 344 10.47 37.48 -10.39
N VAL A 345 9.75 38.42 -11.00
CA VAL A 345 10.04 38.99 -12.32
C VAL A 345 11.40 39.67 -12.42
N ARG A 346 11.99 40.05 -11.26
CA ARG A 346 13.32 40.68 -11.18
C ARG A 346 14.46 39.67 -10.98
N TYR A 347 14.16 38.39 -10.85
CA TYR A 347 15.19 37.38 -10.70
C TYR A 347 15.95 37.20 -12.02
N LYS A 348 17.26 36.94 -11.92
CA LYS A 348 18.08 36.62 -13.11
C LYS A 348 17.58 35.32 -13.78
N SER A 349 16.94 34.45 -13.00
CA SER A 349 16.35 33.21 -13.45
C SER A 349 14.97 33.37 -14.09
N TYR A 350 14.39 34.58 -14.14
CA TYR A 350 13.08 34.80 -14.75
C TYR A 350 13.13 34.59 -16.27
N GLY A 351 12.29 33.70 -16.77
CA GLY A 351 12.16 33.41 -18.21
C GLY A 351 13.34 32.67 -18.85
N VAL A 352 14.34 32.22 -18.10
CA VAL A 352 15.54 31.52 -18.64
C VAL A 352 15.22 30.18 -19.30
N LEU A 353 14.03 29.61 -19.05
CA LEU A 353 13.48 28.40 -19.68
C LEU A 353 12.14 28.70 -20.36
N ALA A 354 11.95 29.93 -20.86
CA ALA A 354 10.77 30.31 -21.63
C ALA A 354 10.60 29.37 -22.86
N GLY A 355 9.36 28.93 -23.09
CA GLY A 355 9.06 27.97 -24.15
C GLY A 355 9.23 26.49 -23.76
N THR A 356 9.84 26.19 -22.62
CA THR A 356 9.91 24.82 -22.11
C THR A 356 8.54 24.39 -21.55
N ASN A 357 8.11 23.17 -21.89
CA ASN A 357 6.86 22.63 -21.38
C ASN A 357 6.88 22.55 -19.84
N LYS A 358 5.86 23.10 -19.18
CA LYS A 358 5.77 23.12 -17.71
C LYS A 358 5.72 21.71 -17.09
N ASN A 359 5.21 20.71 -17.82
CA ASN A 359 5.23 19.34 -17.34
C ASN A 359 6.67 18.79 -17.30
N LEU A 360 7.50 19.10 -18.30
CA LEU A 360 8.92 18.75 -18.30
C LEU A 360 9.65 19.43 -17.13
N LEU A 361 9.37 20.72 -16.86
CA LEU A 361 9.95 21.42 -15.72
C LEU A 361 9.50 20.81 -14.39
N ARG A 362 8.26 20.32 -14.31
CA ARG A 362 7.76 19.61 -13.14
C ARG A 362 8.52 18.29 -12.92
N ARG A 363 8.69 17.50 -14.00
CA ARG A 363 9.48 16.26 -13.97
C ARG A 363 10.94 16.51 -13.61
N LEU A 364 11.53 17.57 -14.13
CA LEU A 364 12.90 17.96 -13.79
C LEU A 364 13.02 18.28 -12.28
N ILE A 365 12.09 19.03 -11.70
CA ILE A 365 12.11 19.32 -10.26
C ILE A 365 11.91 18.04 -9.44
N GLU A 366 11.04 17.13 -9.87
CA GLU A 366 10.85 15.83 -9.24
C GLU A 366 12.16 15.03 -9.25
N GLN A 367 12.87 15.00 -10.38
CA GLN A 367 14.17 14.33 -10.51
C GLN A 367 15.23 14.97 -9.60
N LEU A 368 15.31 16.29 -9.55
CA LEU A 368 16.25 17.00 -8.67
C LEU A 368 15.99 16.74 -7.19
N VAL A 369 14.72 16.50 -6.81
CA VAL A 369 14.37 16.08 -5.44
C VAL A 369 14.78 14.64 -5.19
N LEU A 370 14.58 13.74 -6.16
CA LEU A 370 15.02 12.33 -6.07
C LEU A 370 16.54 12.21 -5.89
N GLU A 371 17.31 12.98 -6.67
CA GLU A 371 18.78 12.98 -6.61
C GLU A 371 19.33 13.75 -5.41
N GLY A 372 18.47 14.42 -4.64
CA GLY A 372 18.85 15.14 -3.45
C GLY A 372 19.42 16.55 -3.68
N TYR A 373 19.46 17.04 -4.92
CA TYR A 373 19.87 18.41 -5.25
C TYR A 373 18.87 19.46 -4.75
N LEU A 374 17.59 19.08 -4.66
CA LEU A 374 16.54 19.87 -4.02
C LEU A 374 15.88 19.08 -2.90
N ARG A 375 15.32 19.82 -1.92
CA ARG A 375 14.53 19.26 -0.82
C ARG A 375 13.21 19.99 -0.73
N VAL A 376 12.15 19.26 -0.39
CA VAL A 376 10.85 19.85 -0.10
C VAL A 376 10.80 20.15 1.39
N GLY A 377 10.79 21.44 1.75
CA GLY A 377 10.64 21.93 3.12
C GLY A 377 9.18 22.02 3.56
N ASP A 378 8.96 22.66 4.71
CA ASP A 378 7.63 22.95 5.23
C ASP A 378 6.84 23.80 4.24
N TYR A 379 5.51 23.71 4.27
CA TYR A 379 4.62 24.40 3.33
C TYR A 379 4.94 24.16 1.85
N GLN A 380 5.59 23.02 1.53
CA GLN A 380 5.98 22.62 0.16
C GLN A 380 6.96 23.57 -0.55
N VAL A 381 7.71 24.35 0.20
CA VAL A 381 8.75 25.21 -0.40
C VAL A 381 9.93 24.36 -0.87
N LEU A 382 10.51 24.75 -2.00
CA LEU A 382 11.73 24.10 -2.49
C LEU A 382 12.95 24.77 -1.84
N LYS A 383 13.80 23.96 -1.22
CA LYS A 383 15.08 24.35 -0.65
C LYS A 383 16.21 23.65 -1.39
N LEU A 384 17.40 24.22 -1.37
CA LEU A 384 18.59 23.57 -1.89
C LEU A 384 18.94 22.35 -1.03
N GLY A 385 19.31 21.27 -1.69
CA GLY A 385 19.94 20.10 -1.11
C GLY A 385 21.46 20.14 -1.28
N ASP A 386 22.07 18.96 -1.43
CA ASP A 386 23.49 18.88 -1.73
C ASP A 386 23.72 19.02 -3.25
N ILE A 387 24.19 20.17 -3.67
CA ILE A 387 24.47 20.50 -5.06
C ILE A 387 25.96 20.30 -5.44
N SER A 388 26.77 19.74 -4.56
CA SER A 388 28.23 19.54 -4.80
C SER A 388 28.49 18.71 -6.05
N GLY A 389 27.70 17.67 -6.28
CA GLY A 389 27.79 16.84 -7.47
C GLY A 389 27.61 17.56 -8.79
N LEU A 390 26.72 18.57 -8.85
CA LEU A 390 26.47 19.35 -10.08
C LEU A 390 27.54 20.39 -10.42
N LYS A 391 28.51 20.61 -9.54
CA LYS A 391 29.68 21.44 -9.82
C LYS A 391 30.70 20.74 -10.71
N ASN A 392 30.63 19.41 -10.79
CA ASN A 392 31.47 18.67 -11.72
C ASN A 392 30.99 18.94 -13.18
N PRO A 393 31.91 19.31 -14.11
CA PRO A 393 31.55 19.52 -15.52
C PRO A 393 30.93 18.29 -16.21
N GLU A 394 31.25 17.10 -15.74
CA GLU A 394 30.74 15.82 -16.27
C GLU A 394 29.37 15.41 -15.66
N ALA A 395 28.87 16.16 -14.68
CA ALA A 395 27.59 15.83 -14.07
C ALA A 395 26.45 16.00 -15.07
N SER A 396 25.63 14.98 -15.18
CA SER A 396 24.47 14.94 -16.08
C SER A 396 23.20 14.66 -15.27
N VAL A 397 22.13 15.38 -15.59
CA VAL A 397 20.79 15.17 -15.03
C VAL A 397 19.88 14.65 -16.14
N PHE A 398 19.54 13.39 -16.08
CA PHE A 398 18.64 12.74 -17.02
C PHE A 398 17.24 12.64 -16.44
N VAL A 399 16.25 13.04 -17.23
CA VAL A 399 14.85 12.97 -16.84
C VAL A 399 14.12 11.97 -17.73
N LYS A 400 13.48 10.99 -17.12
CA LYS A 400 12.60 10.07 -17.84
C LYS A 400 11.20 10.67 -17.95
N ILE A 401 10.70 10.75 -19.16
CA ILE A 401 9.41 11.34 -19.49
C ILE A 401 8.55 10.38 -20.28
N THR A 402 7.24 10.55 -20.19
CA THR A 402 6.24 9.86 -21.03
C THR A 402 5.72 10.79 -22.11
N ASP A 403 5.02 10.25 -23.11
CA ASP A 403 4.36 11.08 -24.13
C ASP A 403 3.32 12.05 -23.55
N GLU A 404 2.75 11.73 -22.37
CA GLU A 404 1.85 12.62 -21.65
C GLU A 404 2.58 13.88 -21.13
N ASP A 405 3.86 13.74 -20.74
CA ASP A 405 4.68 14.85 -20.25
C ASP A 405 5.04 15.83 -21.38
N LYS A 406 5.03 15.39 -22.66
CA LYS A 406 5.30 16.21 -23.84
C LYS A 406 4.11 17.07 -24.26
N GLN A 407 2.89 16.69 -23.86
CA GLN A 407 1.69 17.40 -24.28
C GLN A 407 1.47 18.66 -23.44
N PRO A 408 1.16 19.82 -24.03
CA PRO A 408 0.70 20.97 -23.28
C PRO A 408 -0.62 20.61 -22.58
N GLU A 409 -0.84 21.17 -21.38
CA GLU A 409 -2.05 20.93 -20.57
C GLU A 409 -3.32 21.19 -21.40
N LYS A 410 -3.80 20.17 -22.12
CA LYS A 410 -5.12 20.15 -22.75
C LYS A 410 -6.02 19.18 -22.01
N THR A 411 -7.20 19.71 -21.69
CA THR A 411 -8.39 19.02 -21.20
C THR A 411 -8.61 17.64 -21.79
N ALA A 412 -9.00 16.74 -20.91
CA ALA A 412 -9.31 15.35 -21.12
C ALA A 412 -10.00 15.00 -22.43
N LYS A 413 -9.56 13.91 -23.06
CA LYS A 413 -10.44 12.85 -23.60
C LYS A 413 -9.67 11.60 -24.05
N THR A 414 -10.18 10.48 -23.58
CA THR A 414 -10.41 9.14 -24.19
C THR A 414 -9.25 8.16 -24.38
N LYS A 415 -9.38 7.09 -23.59
CA LYS A 415 -9.35 5.64 -23.87
C LYS A 415 -8.12 5.02 -24.55
N LYS A 416 -7.42 4.16 -23.82
CA LYS A 416 -7.04 2.82 -24.31
C LYS A 416 -7.28 1.79 -23.21
N LYS A 417 -7.97 0.71 -23.57
CA LYS A 417 -8.30 -0.44 -22.73
C LYS A 417 -7.03 -1.18 -22.32
N ALA A 418 -6.84 -1.40 -21.03
CA ALA A 418 -5.93 -2.42 -20.54
C ALA A 418 -6.60 -3.79 -20.66
N LYS A 419 -5.91 -4.75 -21.26
CA LYS A 419 -6.26 -6.17 -21.25
C LYS A 419 -5.94 -6.70 -19.85
N SER A 420 -6.92 -7.21 -19.17
CA SER A 420 -6.73 -8.06 -17.99
C SER A 420 -7.75 -9.19 -18.04
N VAL A 421 -7.28 -10.39 -17.67
CA VAL A 421 -8.01 -11.65 -17.55
C VAL A 421 -8.36 -12.28 -18.92
N GLU A 422 -7.35 -12.82 -19.60
CA GLU A 422 -7.52 -13.81 -20.64
C GLU A 422 -6.99 -15.16 -20.14
N THR A 423 -7.81 -15.89 -19.36
CA THR A 423 -7.63 -17.34 -19.16
C THR A 423 -8.96 -18.09 -19.13
N LEU A 424 -10.08 -17.40 -19.10
CA LEU A 424 -11.39 -18.03 -19.25
C LEU A 424 -12.05 -17.55 -20.54
N THR A 425 -12.57 -18.49 -21.33
CA THR A 425 -13.48 -18.17 -22.43
C THR A 425 -14.72 -17.47 -21.86
N SER A 426 -15.48 -16.74 -22.66
CA SER A 426 -16.70 -16.06 -22.22
C SER A 426 -17.72 -17.01 -21.56
N SER A 427 -17.69 -18.30 -21.91
CA SER A 427 -18.47 -19.36 -21.27
C SER A 427 -17.88 -19.75 -19.91
N GLY A 428 -16.58 -19.91 -19.77
CA GLY A 428 -15.94 -20.21 -18.48
C GLY A 428 -16.18 -19.14 -17.41
N TYR A 429 -16.26 -17.87 -17.80
CA TYR A 429 -16.59 -16.79 -16.88
C TYR A 429 -18.03 -16.90 -16.32
N LYS A 430 -18.99 -17.28 -17.15
CA LYS A 430 -20.38 -17.48 -16.70
C LYS A 430 -20.51 -18.63 -15.70
N LEU A 431 -19.77 -19.71 -15.92
CA LEU A 431 -19.74 -20.82 -14.99
C LEU A 431 -19.07 -20.42 -13.66
N PHE A 432 -17.94 -19.71 -13.71
CA PHE A 432 -17.28 -19.20 -12.51
C PHE A 432 -18.22 -18.36 -11.63
N GLU A 433 -19.03 -17.46 -12.21
CA GLU A 433 -20.01 -16.66 -11.46
C GLU A 433 -21.10 -17.54 -10.81
N ARG A 434 -21.55 -18.62 -11.45
CA ARG A 434 -22.50 -19.57 -10.86
C ARG A 434 -21.89 -20.32 -9.68
N LEU A 435 -20.67 -20.80 -9.83
CA LEU A 435 -19.95 -21.49 -8.75
C LEU A 435 -19.66 -20.55 -7.57
N LYS A 436 -19.35 -19.30 -7.83
CA LYS A 436 -19.17 -18.28 -6.81
C LYS A 436 -20.46 -18.01 -6.04
N LYS A 437 -21.62 -18.00 -6.72
CA LYS A 437 -22.94 -17.84 -6.10
C LYS A 437 -23.27 -19.04 -5.20
N LEU A 438 -23.09 -20.25 -5.69
CA LEU A 438 -23.28 -21.48 -4.91
C LEU A 438 -22.40 -21.50 -3.66
N ARG A 439 -21.11 -21.13 -3.82
CA ARG A 439 -20.18 -21.04 -2.69
C ARG A 439 -20.69 -20.07 -1.61
N LEU A 440 -21.23 -18.93 -2.03
CA LEU A 440 -21.77 -17.93 -1.10
C LEU A 440 -23.02 -18.45 -0.36
N GLU A 441 -23.87 -19.23 -1.03
CA GLU A 441 -25.04 -19.87 -0.43
C GLU A 441 -24.63 -20.87 0.65
N ILE A 442 -23.68 -21.77 0.33
CA ILE A 442 -23.14 -22.76 1.28
C ILE A 442 -22.44 -22.06 2.46
N ALA A 443 -21.69 -21.01 2.19
CA ALA A 443 -21.03 -20.24 3.23
C ALA A 443 -22.00 -19.63 4.25
N ARG A 444 -23.15 -19.16 3.77
CA ARG A 444 -24.23 -18.65 4.63
C ARG A 444 -24.90 -19.75 5.45
N GLU A 445 -25.18 -20.90 4.81
CA GLU A 445 -25.73 -22.08 5.49
C GLU A 445 -24.83 -22.54 6.65
N GLU A 446 -23.52 -22.57 6.44
CA GLU A 446 -22.54 -23.03 7.43
C GLU A 446 -21.95 -21.93 8.32
N SER A 447 -22.38 -20.68 8.15
CA SER A 447 -21.88 -19.53 8.92
C SER A 447 -20.35 -19.41 8.90
N MET A 448 -19.72 -19.63 7.73
CA MET A 448 -18.29 -19.56 7.54
C MET A 448 -17.89 -18.68 6.34
N PRO A 449 -16.66 -18.14 6.32
CA PRO A 449 -16.18 -17.36 5.18
C PRO A 449 -16.15 -18.18 3.88
N PRO A 450 -16.63 -17.64 2.74
CA PRO A 450 -16.76 -18.37 1.48
C PRO A 450 -15.45 -18.99 0.96
N TYR A 451 -14.30 -18.33 1.17
CA TYR A 451 -13.00 -18.82 0.73
C TYR A 451 -12.51 -20.08 1.46
N ILE A 452 -13.09 -20.41 2.62
CA ILE A 452 -12.79 -21.63 3.35
C ILE A 452 -13.37 -22.86 2.63
N ILE A 453 -14.53 -22.72 1.98
CA ILE A 453 -15.16 -23.78 1.18
C ILE A 453 -14.24 -24.07 -0.01
N PHE A 454 -14.13 -23.13 -0.95
CA PHE A 454 -13.19 -23.19 -2.05
C PHE A 454 -12.65 -21.78 -2.35
N SER A 455 -11.35 -21.69 -2.65
CA SER A 455 -10.73 -20.44 -3.09
C SER A 455 -11.20 -20.03 -4.48
N ASP A 456 -11.03 -18.76 -4.87
CA ASP A 456 -11.33 -18.31 -6.22
C ASP A 456 -10.49 -19.07 -7.26
N LYS A 457 -9.22 -19.37 -6.93
CA LYS A 457 -8.34 -20.20 -7.75
C LYS A 457 -8.94 -21.58 -8.03
N THR A 458 -9.52 -22.22 -7.00
CA THR A 458 -10.20 -23.50 -7.13
C THR A 458 -11.43 -23.38 -8.04
N LEU A 459 -12.25 -22.35 -7.88
CA LEU A 459 -13.42 -22.12 -8.72
C LEU A 459 -13.05 -21.82 -10.18
N ILE A 460 -11.97 -21.11 -10.42
CA ILE A 460 -11.43 -20.86 -11.77
C ILE A 460 -10.98 -22.16 -12.42
N ASP A 461 -10.26 -23.00 -11.69
CA ASP A 461 -9.82 -24.31 -12.19
C ASP A 461 -11.01 -25.25 -12.45
N MET A 462 -12.05 -25.23 -11.60
CA MET A 462 -13.33 -25.90 -11.86
C MET A 462 -13.99 -25.41 -13.15
N ALA A 463 -14.06 -24.08 -13.35
CA ALA A 463 -14.68 -23.49 -14.53
C ALA A 463 -13.88 -23.74 -15.81
N ALA A 464 -12.57 -23.90 -15.72
CA ALA A 464 -11.70 -24.22 -16.85
C ALA A 464 -11.77 -25.72 -17.22
N LYS A 465 -11.73 -26.60 -16.23
CA LYS A 465 -11.73 -28.06 -16.43
C LYS A 465 -13.12 -28.64 -16.65
N MET A 466 -14.16 -27.99 -16.10
CA MET A 466 -15.55 -28.45 -16.12
C MET A 466 -15.68 -29.93 -15.75
N PRO A 467 -15.25 -30.38 -14.57
CA PRO A 467 -15.25 -31.78 -14.17
C PRO A 467 -16.67 -32.38 -14.23
N ALA A 468 -16.77 -33.61 -14.70
CA ALA A 468 -18.05 -34.37 -14.82
C ALA A 468 -18.19 -35.49 -13.80
N SER A 469 -17.13 -35.76 -13.04
CA SER A 469 -17.09 -36.88 -12.12
C SER A 469 -16.27 -36.58 -10.87
N LYS A 470 -16.47 -37.39 -9.82
CA LYS A 470 -15.65 -37.24 -8.60
C LYS A 470 -14.14 -37.34 -8.87
N PRO A 471 -13.62 -38.29 -9.67
CA PRO A 471 -12.19 -38.32 -9.98
C PRO A 471 -11.68 -37.03 -10.63
N GLU A 472 -12.42 -36.52 -11.61
CA GLU A 472 -12.05 -35.24 -12.29
C GLU A 472 -12.13 -34.05 -11.35
N MET A 473 -13.06 -34.06 -10.39
CA MET A 473 -13.18 -33.02 -9.39
C MET A 473 -12.01 -33.01 -8.39
N LEU A 474 -11.47 -34.18 -8.08
CA LEU A 474 -10.28 -34.35 -7.23
C LEU A 474 -9.00 -33.91 -7.93
N ASP A 475 -8.97 -33.84 -9.27
CA ASP A 475 -7.88 -33.30 -10.07
C ASP A 475 -7.89 -31.75 -10.11
N VAL A 476 -8.95 -31.12 -9.61
CA VAL A 476 -9.01 -29.67 -9.49
C VAL A 476 -8.14 -29.19 -8.34
N SER A 477 -7.32 -28.17 -8.61
CA SER A 477 -6.44 -27.59 -7.60
C SER A 477 -7.22 -27.07 -6.39
N GLY A 478 -6.90 -27.54 -5.18
CA GLY A 478 -7.55 -27.14 -3.93
C GLY A 478 -8.82 -27.94 -3.58
N VAL A 479 -9.14 -29.00 -4.32
CA VAL A 479 -10.19 -29.97 -3.98
C VAL A 479 -9.55 -31.24 -3.44
N GLY A 480 -9.64 -31.45 -2.14
CA GLY A 480 -9.23 -32.71 -1.50
C GLY A 480 -10.44 -33.60 -1.15
N GLU A 481 -10.21 -34.87 -0.81
CA GLU A 481 -11.24 -35.84 -0.42
C GLU A 481 -12.24 -35.29 0.61
N ASN A 482 -11.75 -34.64 1.67
CA ASN A 482 -12.58 -34.07 2.73
C ASN A 482 -13.48 -32.93 2.24
N LYS A 483 -12.96 -32.04 1.39
CA LYS A 483 -13.74 -30.93 0.82
C LYS A 483 -14.72 -31.43 -0.23
N PHE A 484 -14.32 -32.45 -1.01
CA PHE A 484 -15.23 -33.10 -1.95
C PHE A 484 -16.40 -33.76 -1.23
N ALA A 485 -16.14 -34.57 -0.20
CA ALA A 485 -17.20 -35.27 0.56
C ALA A 485 -18.23 -34.27 1.17
N LYS A 486 -17.79 -33.03 1.49
CA LYS A 486 -18.65 -32.06 2.13
C LYS A 486 -19.40 -31.17 1.13
N TYR A 487 -18.76 -30.79 0.04
CA TYR A 487 -19.28 -29.78 -0.89
C TYR A 487 -19.27 -30.20 -2.35
N GLY A 488 -18.43 -31.17 -2.73
CA GLY A 488 -18.09 -31.49 -4.13
C GLY A 488 -19.29 -31.82 -5.00
N GLU A 489 -20.27 -32.56 -4.49
CA GLU A 489 -21.46 -32.97 -5.24
C GLU A 489 -22.31 -31.78 -5.68
N ARG A 490 -22.54 -30.79 -4.77
CA ARG A 490 -23.29 -29.56 -5.11
C ARG A 490 -22.61 -28.76 -6.21
N PHE A 491 -21.29 -28.73 -6.24
CA PHE A 491 -20.53 -28.04 -7.30
C PHE A 491 -20.57 -28.81 -8.62
N LEU A 492 -20.51 -30.12 -8.58
CA LEU A 492 -20.67 -30.97 -9.78
C LEU A 492 -22.03 -30.77 -10.43
N GLU A 493 -23.10 -30.75 -9.65
CA GLU A 493 -24.46 -30.51 -10.15
C GLU A 493 -24.55 -29.21 -10.96
N VAL A 494 -24.01 -28.09 -10.41
CA VAL A 494 -24.01 -26.79 -11.11
C VAL A 494 -23.17 -26.83 -12.39
N ILE A 495 -22.04 -27.55 -12.38
CA ILE A 495 -21.20 -27.72 -13.58
C ILE A 495 -21.93 -28.56 -14.63
N GLU A 496 -22.61 -29.63 -14.23
CA GLU A 496 -23.36 -30.49 -15.12
C GLU A 496 -24.57 -29.74 -15.75
N GLU A 497 -25.31 -29.00 -14.95
CA GLU A 497 -26.40 -28.12 -15.45
C GLU A 497 -25.86 -27.14 -16.50
N TYR A 498 -24.73 -26.49 -16.20
CA TYR A 498 -24.12 -25.56 -17.13
C TYR A 498 -23.64 -26.24 -18.43
N ARG A 499 -23.09 -27.45 -18.35
CA ARG A 499 -22.69 -28.24 -19.54
C ARG A 499 -23.87 -28.57 -20.42
N ARG A 500 -25.05 -28.89 -19.84
CA ARG A 500 -26.31 -29.17 -20.60
C ARG A 500 -26.86 -27.92 -21.27
N GLU A 501 -26.60 -26.70 -20.72
CA GLU A 501 -27.06 -25.44 -21.32
C GLU A 501 -26.18 -24.95 -22.48
N VAL A 502 -24.90 -25.31 -22.48
CA VAL A 502 -23.90 -24.78 -23.45
C VAL A 502 -23.54 -25.81 -24.52
N GLY A 503 -23.81 -27.11 -24.27
CA GLY A 503 -23.63 -28.19 -25.25
C GLY A 503 -24.89 -28.47 -26.01
#